data_8974f0beb83c070e39546dce8e5feb3d
#
_entry.id   8974f0beb83c070e39546dce8e5feb3d
#
_cell.length_a   1.000
_cell.length_b   1.000
_cell.length_c   1.000
_cell.angle_alpha   90.00
_cell.angle_beta   90.00
_cell.angle_gamma   90.00
#
_symmetry.space_group_name_H-M   'P 1'
#
loop_
_entity.id
_entity.type
_entity.pdbx_description
1 polymer ?
#
loop_
_entity_poly.entity_id
_entity_poly.type
_entity_poly.pdbx_seq_one_letter_code
_entity_poly.pdbx_strand_id
1 'polypeptide(L)'
;VSTIYKYEDKTPPTIEVAMTDTISIDANCVASWMTSPKGIDDGGCEAGYYWVVTIQTGGAGLVQASSGSNPKFTFNNVPVGKWTVHYKLTDGCGNVTEKDAILVVLGKAPTPYCISLSSAVMKNGTVELWARDFDKNSFDNCIDGPLYFTFDNQHPVLSKLAQVHFFKGAGQNATEAEYLTGAAQKWLPDTKEVIWPNGDVKIEVTGGSSGRLFGCKVGDGSTFPIAKVKMTVWDKNLLSDFCEVTLTLIDNQGACGPTSQVVIGGNVSTEAGTGLAKAEMILESVLPEYPRKTTTNEAGMYTFGAVPIGVDYTVKAYLNENYKNGVNTLDLVHIQRH
;
A
#
# COMPACT_ATOMS: atom_id res chain seq x y z
N VAL A 1 -22.28 -10.66 -77.09
CA VAL A 1 -21.21 -9.91 -76.43
C VAL A 1 -21.57 -9.85 -74.95
N SER A 2 -20.84 -10.56 -74.07
CA SER A 2 -21.02 -10.47 -72.62
C SER A 2 -20.08 -9.39 -72.12
N THR A 3 -20.62 -8.30 -71.59
CA THR A 3 -19.84 -7.26 -70.94
C THR A 3 -19.65 -7.67 -69.48
N ILE A 4 -18.41 -7.97 -69.06
CA ILE A 4 -18.06 -8.23 -67.68
C ILE A 4 -17.79 -6.87 -66.99
N TYR A 5 -18.64 -6.46 -66.11
CA TYR A 5 -18.39 -5.33 -65.23
C TYR A 5 -17.55 -5.80 -64.04
N LYS A 6 -16.33 -5.27 -63.92
CA LYS A 6 -15.53 -5.47 -62.72
C LYS A 6 -15.92 -4.40 -61.72
N TYR A 7 -16.57 -4.80 -60.67
CA TYR A 7 -16.83 -3.94 -59.54
C TYR A 7 -15.56 -3.91 -58.65
N GLU A 8 -15.07 -2.74 -58.33
CA GLU A 8 -13.88 -2.56 -57.55
C GLU A 8 -14.27 -1.66 -56.36
N ASP A 9 -14.26 -2.24 -55.17
CA ASP A 9 -14.45 -1.48 -53.95
C ASP A 9 -13.12 -0.82 -53.55
N LYS A 10 -13.18 0.49 -53.26
CA LYS A 10 -12.06 1.32 -52.82
C LYS A 10 -12.31 1.96 -51.45
N THR A 11 -13.37 1.57 -50.76
CA THR A 11 -13.75 2.09 -49.46
C THR A 11 -13.03 1.31 -48.36
N PRO A 12 -12.14 1.93 -47.58
CA PRO A 12 -11.51 1.22 -46.46
C PRO A 12 -12.54 0.87 -45.38
N PRO A 13 -12.41 -0.32 -44.76
CA PRO A 13 -13.25 -0.71 -43.61
C PRO A 13 -13.03 0.19 -42.41
N THR A 14 -14.00 0.26 -41.50
CA THR A 14 -13.84 0.96 -40.21
C THR A 14 -13.57 -0.04 -39.09
N ILE A 15 -12.82 0.39 -38.07
CA ILE A 15 -12.49 -0.41 -36.91
C ILE A 15 -13.24 0.12 -35.68
N GLU A 16 -14.08 -0.73 -35.09
CA GLU A 16 -14.69 -0.50 -33.78
C GLU A 16 -13.92 -1.28 -32.72
N VAL A 17 -13.38 -0.57 -31.75
CA VAL A 17 -12.66 -1.12 -30.60
C VAL A 17 -12.68 -0.14 -29.44
N ALA A 18 -12.62 -0.65 -28.21
CA ALA A 18 -12.43 0.18 -27.03
C ALA A 18 -11.09 0.94 -27.12
N MET A 19 -11.13 2.24 -26.88
CA MET A 19 -9.94 3.10 -26.98
C MET A 19 -8.96 2.90 -25.83
N THR A 20 -9.45 2.36 -24.70
CA THR A 20 -8.63 2.04 -23.53
C THR A 20 -9.18 0.78 -22.88
N ASP A 21 -8.30 -0.13 -22.51
CA ASP A 21 -8.62 -1.29 -21.72
C ASP A 21 -7.62 -1.42 -20.55
N THR A 22 -8.09 -1.94 -19.42
CA THR A 22 -7.29 -2.08 -18.19
C THR A 22 -7.46 -3.48 -17.63
N ILE A 23 -6.34 -4.17 -17.46
CA ILE A 23 -6.27 -5.49 -16.86
C ILE A 23 -5.25 -5.52 -15.72
N SER A 24 -5.34 -6.54 -14.87
CA SER A 24 -4.37 -6.76 -13.78
C SER A 24 -3.65 -8.09 -13.99
N ILE A 25 -2.44 -8.19 -13.44
CA ILE A 25 -1.74 -9.49 -13.36
C ILE A 25 -2.49 -10.43 -12.41
N ASP A 26 -2.35 -11.71 -12.67
CA ASP A 26 -2.91 -12.78 -11.83
C ASP A 26 -2.01 -13.14 -10.63
N ALA A 27 -2.37 -14.21 -9.91
CA ALA A 27 -1.58 -14.71 -8.78
C ALA A 27 -0.19 -15.25 -9.17
N ASN A 28 0.02 -15.56 -10.46
CA ASN A 28 1.31 -16.01 -11.01
C ASN A 28 2.11 -14.85 -11.59
N CYS A 29 1.66 -13.60 -11.35
CA CYS A 29 2.30 -12.37 -11.81
C CYS A 29 2.33 -12.19 -13.34
N VAL A 30 1.40 -12.80 -14.03
CA VAL A 30 1.23 -12.70 -15.47
C VAL A 30 -0.12 -12.10 -15.83
N ALA A 31 -0.15 -11.34 -16.93
CA ALA A 31 -1.38 -10.82 -17.51
C ALA A 31 -1.70 -11.54 -18.82
N SER A 32 -2.96 -11.94 -18.96
CA SER A 32 -3.50 -12.41 -20.23
C SER A 32 -4.59 -11.44 -20.69
N TRP A 33 -4.48 -10.98 -21.91
CA TRP A 33 -5.41 -10.03 -22.49
C TRP A 33 -6.05 -10.58 -23.74
N MET A 34 -7.36 -10.37 -23.85
CA MET A 34 -8.14 -10.76 -25.02
C MET A 34 -8.80 -9.52 -25.63
N THR A 35 -8.78 -9.44 -26.93
CA THR A 35 -9.50 -8.41 -27.69
C THR A 35 -10.28 -9.02 -28.84
N SER A 36 -11.40 -8.40 -29.16
CA SER A 36 -12.26 -8.80 -30.27
C SER A 36 -12.71 -7.55 -31.03
N PRO A 37 -11.81 -6.96 -31.84
CA PRO A 37 -12.17 -5.80 -32.64
C PRO A 37 -13.24 -6.16 -33.68
N LYS A 38 -14.08 -5.20 -34.04
CA LYS A 38 -15.09 -5.35 -35.07
C LYS A 38 -14.75 -4.50 -36.29
N GLY A 39 -14.74 -5.11 -37.45
CA GLY A 39 -14.65 -4.42 -38.74
C GLY A 39 -16.04 -4.16 -39.29
N ILE A 40 -16.22 -3.02 -39.89
CA ILE A 40 -17.45 -2.63 -40.59
C ILE A 40 -17.02 -2.07 -41.95
N ASP A 41 -17.65 -2.61 -43.02
CA ASP A 41 -17.43 -2.19 -44.38
C ASP A 41 -18.79 -2.12 -45.10
N ASP A 42 -19.05 -1.02 -45.80
CA ASP A 42 -20.26 -0.79 -46.57
C ASP A 42 -20.08 -1.11 -48.08
N GLY A 43 -18.85 -1.43 -48.49
CA GLY A 43 -18.48 -1.73 -49.87
C GLY A 43 -18.72 -3.20 -50.30
N GLY A 44 -19.08 -4.08 -49.38
CA GLY A 44 -19.36 -5.48 -49.69
C GLY A 44 -18.18 -6.42 -49.67
N CYS A 45 -17.03 -5.98 -49.21
CA CYS A 45 -15.77 -6.74 -49.09
C CYS A 45 -15.52 -7.32 -47.68
N GLU A 46 -16.56 -7.43 -46.86
CA GLU A 46 -16.46 -7.96 -45.49
C GLU A 46 -15.98 -9.44 -45.45
N ALA A 47 -16.29 -10.22 -46.46
CA ALA A 47 -15.85 -11.61 -46.56
C ALA A 47 -14.36 -11.66 -46.94
N GLY A 48 -13.49 -11.71 -45.94
CA GLY A 48 -12.05 -11.79 -46.16
C GLY A 48 -11.25 -10.82 -45.33
N TYR A 49 -11.87 -10.30 -44.27
CA TYR A 49 -11.13 -9.49 -43.30
C TYR A 49 -9.90 -10.21 -42.76
N TYR A 50 -8.78 -9.51 -42.83
CA TYR A 50 -7.54 -9.96 -42.23
C TYR A 50 -7.00 -8.92 -41.24
N TRP A 51 -6.82 -9.35 -40.04
CA TRP A 51 -6.39 -8.52 -38.91
C TRP A 51 -4.91 -8.74 -38.63
N VAL A 52 -4.22 -7.67 -38.28
CA VAL A 52 -2.95 -7.70 -37.53
C VAL A 52 -3.12 -6.85 -36.28
N VAL A 53 -2.85 -7.44 -35.15
CA VAL A 53 -2.93 -6.73 -33.85
C VAL A 53 -1.56 -6.83 -33.19
N THR A 54 -0.99 -5.69 -32.84
CA THR A 54 0.32 -5.61 -32.20
C THR A 54 0.25 -4.82 -30.91
N ILE A 55 0.97 -5.29 -29.89
CA ILE A 55 1.20 -4.55 -28.63
C ILE A 55 2.59 -3.94 -28.73
N GLN A 56 2.70 -2.62 -28.56
CA GLN A 56 3.92 -1.86 -28.78
C GLN A 56 4.24 -0.98 -27.56
N THR A 57 5.52 -0.71 -27.35
CA THR A 57 5.98 0.36 -26.48
C THR A 57 5.76 1.72 -27.13
N GLY A 58 5.72 2.80 -26.37
CA GLY A 58 5.60 4.18 -26.89
C GLY A 58 6.69 4.62 -27.87
N GLY A 59 7.73 3.80 -28.12
CA GLY A 59 8.82 4.01 -29.06
C GLY A 59 8.87 3.01 -30.22
N ALA A 60 7.72 2.45 -30.66
CA ALA A 60 7.61 1.47 -31.75
C ALA A 60 8.32 0.11 -31.52
N GLY A 61 8.73 -0.19 -30.28
CA GLY A 61 9.23 -1.52 -29.90
C GLY A 61 8.08 -2.53 -29.86
N LEU A 62 8.14 -3.57 -30.71
CA LEU A 62 7.16 -4.64 -30.73
C LEU A 62 7.29 -5.50 -29.46
N VAL A 63 6.19 -5.64 -28.70
CA VAL A 63 6.11 -6.54 -27.54
C VAL A 63 5.52 -7.89 -27.95
N GLN A 64 4.35 -7.86 -28.62
CA GLN A 64 3.67 -9.05 -29.12
C GLN A 64 2.88 -8.70 -30.38
N ALA A 65 2.69 -9.70 -31.25
CA ALA A 65 1.85 -9.57 -32.43
C ALA A 65 1.01 -10.83 -32.64
N SER A 66 -0.20 -10.65 -33.17
CA SER A 66 -1.07 -11.73 -33.60
C SER A 66 -1.81 -11.32 -34.85
N SER A 67 -2.14 -12.27 -35.73
CA SER A 67 -2.85 -11.99 -36.95
C SER A 67 -3.79 -13.11 -37.35
N GLY A 68 -4.80 -12.83 -38.15
CA GLY A 68 -5.75 -13.81 -38.66
C GLY A 68 -7.05 -13.21 -39.12
N SER A 69 -7.90 -14.05 -39.73
CA SER A 69 -9.24 -13.67 -40.19
C SER A 69 -10.28 -13.73 -39.08
N ASN A 70 -10.00 -14.43 -37.99
CA ASN A 70 -10.87 -14.47 -36.82
C ASN A 70 -10.54 -13.24 -35.92
N PRO A 71 -11.51 -12.37 -35.59
CA PRO A 71 -11.24 -11.18 -34.81
C PRO A 71 -11.08 -11.43 -33.28
N LYS A 72 -10.75 -12.66 -32.89
CA LYS A 72 -10.46 -12.98 -31.48
C LYS A 72 -8.97 -13.20 -31.30
N PHE A 73 -8.34 -12.30 -30.54
CA PHE A 73 -6.91 -12.36 -30.27
C PHE A 73 -6.68 -12.49 -28.76
N THR A 74 -5.76 -13.38 -28.41
CA THR A 74 -5.32 -13.60 -27.02
C THR A 74 -3.82 -13.36 -26.94
N PHE A 75 -3.42 -12.50 -26.02
CA PHE A 75 -2.03 -12.20 -25.72
C PHE A 75 -1.75 -12.65 -24.28
N ASN A 76 -0.78 -13.54 -24.11
CA ASN A 76 -0.38 -14.06 -22.81
C ASN A 76 0.95 -13.42 -22.38
N ASN A 77 1.16 -13.35 -21.05
CA ASN A 77 2.37 -12.79 -20.47
C ASN A 77 2.65 -11.34 -20.91
N VAL A 78 1.60 -10.53 -21.01
CA VAL A 78 1.76 -9.10 -21.29
C VAL A 78 2.39 -8.44 -20.06
N PRO A 79 3.53 -7.74 -20.20
CA PRO A 79 4.20 -7.13 -19.06
C PRO A 79 3.38 -6.00 -18.43
N VAL A 80 3.62 -5.74 -17.14
CA VAL A 80 3.07 -4.57 -16.43
C VAL A 80 3.51 -3.28 -17.13
N GLY A 81 2.57 -2.38 -17.35
CA GLY A 81 2.84 -1.10 -17.98
C GLY A 81 1.69 -0.58 -18.83
N LYS A 82 1.96 0.48 -19.57
CA LYS A 82 1.04 1.10 -20.52
C LYS A 82 1.55 0.86 -21.94
N TRP A 83 0.71 0.28 -22.76
CA TRP A 83 1.05 -0.19 -24.09
C TRP A 83 0.15 0.45 -25.12
N THR A 84 0.68 0.70 -26.33
CA THR A 84 -0.13 1.02 -27.50
C THR A 84 -0.49 -0.28 -28.20
N VAL A 85 -1.78 -0.47 -28.43
CA VAL A 85 -2.31 -1.58 -29.22
C VAL A 85 -2.64 -1.04 -30.58
N HIS A 86 -1.92 -1.50 -31.59
CA HIS A 86 -2.12 -1.11 -32.97
C HIS A 86 -2.93 -2.18 -33.70
N TYR A 87 -4.08 -1.80 -34.22
CA TYR A 87 -4.97 -2.63 -34.99
C TYR A 87 -4.83 -2.25 -36.49
N LYS A 88 -4.60 -3.24 -37.33
CA LYS A 88 -4.62 -3.10 -38.79
C LYS A 88 -5.64 -4.07 -39.35
N LEU A 89 -6.60 -3.57 -40.07
CA LEU A 89 -7.63 -4.33 -40.77
C LEU A 89 -7.46 -4.18 -42.26
N THR A 90 -7.39 -5.30 -42.98
CA THR A 90 -7.45 -5.37 -44.41
C THR A 90 -8.74 -6.08 -44.79
N ASP A 91 -9.53 -5.51 -45.71
CA ASP A 91 -10.73 -6.14 -46.26
C ASP A 91 -10.42 -7.14 -47.37
N GLY A 92 -11.45 -7.81 -47.86
CA GLY A 92 -11.32 -8.77 -48.98
C GLY A 92 -10.94 -8.14 -50.31
N CYS A 93 -11.02 -6.84 -50.46
CA CYS A 93 -10.64 -6.07 -51.68
C CYS A 93 -9.25 -5.45 -51.56
N GLY A 94 -8.60 -5.53 -50.40
CA GLY A 94 -7.26 -5.04 -50.15
C GLY A 94 -7.17 -3.61 -49.62
N ASN A 95 -8.30 -2.99 -49.25
CA ASN A 95 -8.28 -1.70 -48.59
C ASN A 95 -7.90 -1.87 -47.10
N VAL A 96 -7.19 -0.89 -46.53
CA VAL A 96 -6.57 -0.99 -45.22
C VAL A 96 -7.01 0.16 -44.33
N THR A 97 -7.32 -0.17 -43.08
CA THR A 97 -7.52 0.81 -41.98
C THR A 97 -6.67 0.43 -40.78
N GLU A 98 -6.13 1.44 -40.15
CA GLU A 98 -5.32 1.30 -38.93
C GLU A 98 -5.93 2.14 -37.79
N LYS A 99 -5.83 1.62 -36.55
CA LYS A 99 -6.35 2.30 -35.39
C LYS A 99 -5.55 1.92 -34.13
N ASP A 100 -5.26 2.91 -33.31
CA ASP A 100 -4.56 2.72 -32.05
C ASP A 100 -5.52 2.75 -30.87
N ALA A 101 -5.22 1.94 -29.85
CA ALA A 101 -5.86 1.94 -28.54
C ALA A 101 -4.80 1.79 -27.45
N ILE A 102 -5.21 1.96 -26.20
CA ILE A 102 -4.33 1.89 -25.03
C ILE A 102 -4.69 0.66 -24.21
N LEU A 103 -3.70 -0.16 -23.90
CA LEU A 103 -3.80 -1.23 -22.90
C LEU A 103 -2.98 -0.86 -21.67
N VAL A 104 -3.62 -0.87 -20.49
CA VAL A 104 -2.97 -0.67 -19.20
C VAL A 104 -2.94 -2.01 -18.48
N VAL A 105 -1.76 -2.51 -18.16
CA VAL A 105 -1.56 -3.71 -17.34
C VAL A 105 -1.10 -3.27 -15.95
N LEU A 106 -1.97 -3.44 -14.97
CA LEU A 106 -1.70 -3.09 -13.58
C LEU A 106 -0.90 -4.19 -12.89
N GLY A 107 0.15 -3.80 -12.19
CA GLY A 107 0.91 -4.66 -11.30
C GLY A 107 0.18 -4.92 -9.98
N LYS A 108 0.78 -5.76 -9.15
CA LYS A 108 0.38 -5.98 -7.76
C LYS A 108 1.29 -5.15 -6.86
N ALA A 109 0.72 -4.48 -5.87
CA ALA A 109 1.49 -3.80 -4.84
C ALA A 109 2.24 -4.81 -3.95
N PRO A 110 3.37 -4.41 -3.34
CA PRO A 110 4.07 -5.24 -2.37
C PRO A 110 3.17 -5.53 -1.16
N THR A 111 3.47 -6.60 -0.44
CA THR A 111 2.76 -6.97 0.78
C THR A 111 3.55 -6.44 1.98
N PRO A 112 3.02 -5.44 2.71
CA PRO A 112 3.69 -4.90 3.88
C PRO A 112 3.58 -5.89 5.05
N TYR A 113 4.69 -6.03 5.79
CA TYR A 113 4.75 -6.79 7.02
C TYR A 113 5.51 -6.00 8.08
N CYS A 114 4.79 -5.43 9.05
CA CYS A 114 5.34 -4.48 10.01
C CYS A 114 5.35 -5.00 11.44
N ILE A 115 6.21 -4.37 12.25
CA ILE A 115 6.26 -4.56 13.70
C ILE A 115 6.08 -3.24 14.45
N SER A 116 5.46 -3.31 15.61
CA SER A 116 5.48 -2.23 16.59
C SER A 116 6.84 -2.16 17.27
N LEU A 117 7.31 -0.95 17.54
CA LEU A 117 8.61 -0.71 18.14
C LEU A 117 8.48 0.01 19.48
N SER A 118 9.54 -0.15 20.30
CA SER A 118 9.79 0.69 21.47
C SER A 118 11.17 1.33 21.32
N SER A 119 11.27 2.63 21.55
CA SER A 119 12.53 3.37 21.44
C SER A 119 12.65 4.42 22.54
N ALA A 120 13.86 4.60 23.05
CA ALA A 120 14.14 5.65 24.02
C ALA A 120 14.37 6.99 23.31
N VAL A 121 13.78 8.06 23.86
CA VAL A 121 14.10 9.42 23.43
C VAL A 121 15.45 9.86 23.99
N MET A 122 16.17 10.66 23.23
CA MET A 122 17.43 11.26 23.64
C MET A 122 17.20 12.44 24.60
N LYS A 123 18.26 13.02 25.17
CA LYS A 123 18.24 14.18 26.08
C LYS A 123 17.50 15.40 25.52
N ASN A 124 17.44 15.53 24.20
CA ASN A 124 16.69 16.59 23.53
C ASN A 124 15.17 16.32 23.45
N GLY A 125 14.69 15.17 23.94
CA GLY A 125 13.29 14.73 23.93
C GLY A 125 12.82 14.20 22.57
N THR A 126 13.75 13.81 21.67
CA THR A 126 13.43 13.26 20.35
C THR A 126 14.23 11.99 20.09
N VAL A 127 13.78 11.21 19.12
CA VAL A 127 14.51 10.08 18.51
C VAL A 127 14.23 10.08 17.03
N GLU A 128 15.24 9.86 16.21
CA GLU A 128 15.08 9.66 14.77
C GLU A 128 14.94 8.16 14.48
N LEU A 129 13.88 7.80 13.77
CA LEU A 129 13.62 6.45 13.30
C LEU A 129 13.35 6.48 11.80
N TRP A 130 13.72 5.39 11.15
CA TRP A 130 13.52 5.22 9.72
C TRP A 130 12.30 4.34 9.47
N ALA A 131 11.59 4.58 8.39
CA ALA A 131 10.42 3.76 8.05
C ALA A 131 10.76 2.27 7.96
N ARG A 132 11.97 1.95 7.48
CA ARG A 132 12.49 0.58 7.40
C ARG A 132 12.68 -0.09 8.77
N ASP A 133 12.85 0.66 9.85
CA ASP A 133 12.97 0.07 11.19
C ASP A 133 11.71 -0.66 11.61
N PHE A 134 10.57 -0.28 11.05
CA PHE A 134 9.26 -0.89 11.29
C PHE A 134 9.00 -2.09 10.35
N ASP A 135 9.87 -2.38 9.40
CA ASP A 135 9.72 -3.50 8.48
C ASP A 135 10.11 -4.84 9.13
N LYS A 136 9.30 -5.86 8.89
CA LYS A 136 9.60 -7.24 9.27
C LYS A 136 9.48 -8.17 8.06
N ASN A 137 10.34 -7.92 7.06
CA ASN A 137 10.39 -8.68 5.81
C ASN A 137 9.13 -8.52 4.93
N SER A 138 8.71 -7.30 4.69
CA SER A 138 7.79 -6.98 3.59
C SER A 138 8.34 -7.53 2.28
N PHE A 139 7.47 -7.97 1.40
CA PHE A 139 7.88 -8.66 0.17
C PHE A 139 6.96 -8.30 -1.01
N ASP A 140 7.50 -8.47 -2.21
CA ASP A 140 6.74 -8.46 -3.45
C ASP A 140 6.91 -9.83 -4.13
N ASN A 141 5.78 -10.47 -4.45
CA ASN A 141 5.78 -11.77 -5.11
C ASN A 141 5.91 -11.69 -6.63
N CYS A 142 5.68 -10.50 -7.19
CA CYS A 142 5.53 -10.32 -8.63
C CYS A 142 6.66 -9.53 -9.26
N ILE A 143 7.41 -8.80 -8.46
CA ILE A 143 8.45 -7.92 -8.98
C ILE A 143 9.74 -8.09 -8.17
N ASP A 144 10.74 -8.72 -8.78
CA ASP A 144 12.07 -8.76 -8.19
C ASP A 144 12.68 -7.35 -8.17
N GLY A 145 13.16 -6.95 -7.02
CA GLY A 145 13.86 -5.68 -6.86
C GLY A 145 13.81 -5.14 -5.45
N PRO A 146 14.49 -4.02 -5.21
CA PRO A 146 14.49 -3.40 -3.90
C PRO A 146 13.11 -2.84 -3.56
N LEU A 147 12.75 -2.92 -2.27
CA LEU A 147 11.59 -2.24 -1.71
C LEU A 147 12.02 -0.92 -1.09
N TYR A 148 11.12 0.06 -1.10
CA TYR A 148 11.32 1.38 -0.50
C TYR A 148 10.31 1.56 0.62
N PHE A 149 10.70 2.32 1.66
CA PHE A 149 9.91 2.49 2.86
C PHE A 149 9.73 3.97 3.17
N THR A 150 8.48 4.41 3.32
CA THR A 150 8.17 5.79 3.67
C THR A 150 7.13 5.85 4.77
N PHE A 151 7.01 7.03 5.39
CA PHE A 151 5.93 7.31 6.32
C PHE A 151 4.72 7.95 5.61
N ASP A 152 3.51 7.61 6.06
CA ASP A 152 2.25 8.26 5.70
C ASP A 152 1.96 8.37 4.19
N ASN A 153 2.30 7.34 3.40
CA ASN A 153 2.16 7.33 1.94
C ASN A 153 2.95 8.44 1.23
N GLN A 154 3.97 8.99 1.86
CA GLN A 154 4.84 9.94 1.21
C GLN A 154 5.54 9.25 0.02
N HIS A 155 5.40 9.83 -1.17
CA HIS A 155 5.99 9.25 -2.36
C HIS A 155 7.53 9.17 -2.25
N PRO A 156 8.19 8.05 -2.60
CA PRO A 156 9.64 7.88 -2.41
C PRO A 156 10.49 9.00 -3.01
N VAL A 157 10.15 9.47 -4.19
CA VAL A 157 10.86 10.55 -4.88
C VAL A 157 10.76 11.87 -4.12
N LEU A 158 9.60 12.15 -3.52
CA LEU A 158 9.35 13.37 -2.75
C LEU A 158 9.88 13.31 -1.32
N SER A 159 10.12 12.11 -0.79
CA SER A 159 10.65 11.91 0.56
C SER A 159 12.16 12.01 0.68
N LYS A 160 12.84 12.43 -0.39
CA LYS A 160 14.30 12.59 -0.43
C LYS A 160 15.06 11.33 -0.02
N LEU A 161 14.63 10.18 -0.53
CA LEU A 161 15.35 8.94 -0.30
C LEU A 161 16.77 9.04 -0.84
N ALA A 162 17.71 8.51 -0.12
CA ALA A 162 19.15 8.71 -0.31
C ALA A 162 19.73 8.20 -1.63
N GLN A 163 18.95 7.72 -2.58
CA GLN A 163 19.43 7.20 -3.86
C GLN A 163 18.37 7.30 -4.97
N VAL A 164 17.90 8.51 -5.23
CA VAL A 164 17.03 8.79 -6.38
C VAL A 164 17.87 9.36 -7.51
N HIS A 165 17.86 8.72 -8.66
CA HIS A 165 18.50 9.21 -9.87
C HIS A 165 17.44 9.77 -10.83
N PHE A 166 17.64 11.00 -11.24
CA PHE A 166 16.81 11.67 -12.23
C PHE A 166 17.54 11.70 -13.58
N PHE A 167 16.86 11.28 -14.64
CA PHE A 167 17.39 11.32 -15.99
C PHE A 167 16.51 12.22 -16.86
N LYS A 168 17.12 13.06 -17.66
CA LYS A 168 16.44 13.82 -18.72
C LYS A 168 16.98 13.39 -20.06
N GLY A 169 16.11 13.02 -21.00
CA GLY A 169 16.39 12.58 -22.37
C GLY A 169 17.83 12.19 -22.72
N ALA A 170 18.05 11.26 -23.59
CA ALA A 170 19.37 10.82 -24.07
C ALA A 170 20.38 10.39 -22.98
N GLY A 171 19.91 9.95 -21.81
CA GLY A 171 20.78 9.45 -20.72
C GLY A 171 21.49 10.54 -19.92
N GLN A 172 21.09 11.79 -20.05
CA GLN A 172 21.62 12.88 -19.23
C GLN A 172 21.00 12.90 -17.83
N ASN A 173 21.82 13.10 -16.80
CA ASN A 173 21.34 13.27 -15.43
C ASN A 173 20.57 14.59 -15.28
N ALA A 174 19.42 14.55 -14.64
CA ALA A 174 18.70 15.72 -14.15
C ALA A 174 18.93 15.87 -12.64
N THR A 175 18.78 17.08 -12.11
CA THR A 175 18.86 17.34 -10.69
C THR A 175 17.48 17.28 -10.04
N GLU A 176 17.43 16.97 -8.74
CA GLU A 176 16.19 17.05 -7.96
C GLU A 176 15.54 18.45 -8.05
N ALA A 177 16.35 19.50 -8.05
CA ALA A 177 15.88 20.88 -8.19
C ALA A 177 15.17 21.12 -9.52
N GLU A 178 15.69 20.58 -10.63
CA GLU A 178 15.03 20.66 -11.94
C GLU A 178 13.69 19.92 -11.93
N TYR A 179 13.60 18.79 -11.24
CA TYR A 179 12.36 18.04 -11.06
C TYR A 179 11.33 18.80 -10.22
N LEU A 180 11.73 19.34 -9.06
CA LEU A 180 10.84 20.02 -8.11
C LEU A 180 10.44 21.43 -8.56
N THR A 181 11.23 22.11 -9.39
CA THR A 181 10.96 23.49 -9.84
C THR A 181 10.01 23.59 -11.03
N GLY A 182 9.46 22.46 -11.49
CA GLY A 182 8.49 22.45 -12.59
C GLY A 182 9.12 22.61 -13.98
N ALA A 183 10.45 22.42 -14.11
CA ALA A 183 11.08 22.24 -15.41
C ALA A 183 10.56 20.97 -16.14
N ALA A 184 10.00 20.04 -15.37
CA ALA A 184 9.25 18.90 -15.90
C ALA A 184 7.82 19.33 -16.29
N GLN A 185 7.40 19.02 -17.49
CA GLN A 185 6.07 19.38 -17.98
C GLN A 185 4.96 18.57 -17.28
N LYS A 186 5.22 17.31 -16.96
CA LYS A 186 4.24 16.42 -16.35
C LYS A 186 4.90 15.20 -15.72
N TRP A 187 4.53 14.92 -14.48
CA TRP A 187 4.73 13.62 -13.84
C TRP A 187 3.62 12.66 -14.28
N LEU A 188 3.99 11.50 -14.80
CA LEU A 188 3.08 10.42 -15.16
C LEU A 188 3.28 9.27 -14.19
N PRO A 189 2.52 9.20 -13.08
CA PRO A 189 2.68 8.17 -12.06
C PRO A 189 2.53 6.76 -12.62
N ASP A 190 1.66 6.58 -13.63
CA ASP A 190 1.38 5.29 -14.25
C ASP A 190 2.53 4.75 -15.11
N THR A 191 3.37 5.63 -15.66
CA THR A 191 4.51 5.26 -16.53
C THR A 191 5.85 5.49 -15.85
N LYS A 192 5.89 6.12 -14.68
CA LYS A 192 7.10 6.59 -13.97
C LYS A 192 7.98 7.52 -14.79
N GLU A 193 7.39 8.17 -15.74
CA GLU A 193 8.06 9.09 -16.62
C GLU A 193 7.64 10.51 -16.31
N VAL A 194 8.59 11.42 -16.39
CA VAL A 194 8.38 12.85 -16.36
C VAL A 194 8.61 13.35 -17.77
N ILE A 195 7.59 13.95 -18.38
CA ILE A 195 7.73 14.55 -19.70
C ILE A 195 8.41 15.90 -19.53
N TRP A 196 9.62 16.02 -20.08
CA TRP A 196 10.38 17.25 -20.17
C TRP A 196 10.14 17.93 -21.51
N PRO A 197 10.40 19.26 -21.62
CA PRO A 197 10.26 19.97 -22.90
C PRO A 197 11.07 19.35 -24.05
N ASN A 198 12.13 18.62 -23.75
CA ASN A 198 13.09 18.07 -24.69
C ASN A 198 13.24 16.54 -24.64
N GLY A 199 12.30 15.82 -24.04
CA GLY A 199 12.33 14.36 -24.01
C GLY A 199 11.85 13.74 -22.69
N ASP A 200 11.74 12.42 -22.67
CA ASP A 200 11.26 11.66 -21.53
C ASP A 200 12.34 11.55 -20.43
N VAL A 201 11.92 11.68 -19.19
CA VAL A 201 12.78 11.44 -18.03
C VAL A 201 12.38 10.13 -17.37
N LYS A 202 13.35 9.26 -17.23
CA LYS A 202 13.22 8.05 -16.45
C LYS A 202 13.68 8.32 -15.02
N ILE A 203 12.87 7.92 -14.04
CA ILE A 203 13.24 7.95 -12.64
C ILE A 203 13.69 6.55 -12.24
N GLU A 204 14.90 6.44 -11.76
CA GLU A 204 15.43 5.20 -11.19
C GLU A 204 15.63 5.40 -9.68
N VAL A 205 14.91 4.59 -8.90
CA VAL A 205 15.00 4.58 -7.44
C VAL A 205 15.74 3.30 -7.03
N THR A 206 16.88 3.43 -6.40
CA THR A 206 17.79 2.30 -6.11
C THR A 206 17.71 1.77 -4.68
N GLY A 207 16.70 2.11 -3.95
CA GLY A 207 16.45 1.66 -2.59
C GLY A 207 16.54 2.80 -1.58
N GLY A 208 15.83 2.67 -0.49
CA GLY A 208 15.91 3.68 0.55
C GLY A 208 14.76 3.63 1.54
N SER A 209 14.90 4.46 2.55
CA SER A 209 13.92 4.63 3.61
C SER A 209 13.88 6.09 4.04
N SER A 210 12.70 6.63 4.30
CA SER A 210 12.58 7.97 4.90
C SER A 210 12.79 7.91 6.40
N GLY A 211 13.45 8.94 6.94
CA GLY A 211 13.62 9.17 8.37
C GLY A 211 12.60 10.16 8.91
N ARG A 212 12.21 9.99 10.18
CA ARG A 212 11.34 10.92 10.91
C ARG A 212 11.79 11.07 12.35
N LEU A 213 11.68 12.29 12.87
CA LEU A 213 11.85 12.58 14.29
C LEU A 213 10.54 12.28 15.03
N PHE A 214 10.64 11.52 16.11
CA PHE A 214 9.55 11.23 17.04
C PHE A 214 9.96 11.74 18.43
N GLY A 215 8.98 12.08 19.26
CA GLY A 215 9.26 12.46 20.64
C GLY A 215 8.26 13.46 21.22
N CYS A 216 8.49 13.84 22.46
CA CYS A 216 7.64 14.77 23.17
C CYS A 216 7.84 16.25 22.77
N LYS A 217 8.85 16.54 21.98
CA LYS A 217 9.19 17.89 21.54
C LYS A 217 9.10 18.07 20.01
N VAL A 218 8.44 17.15 19.34
CA VAL A 218 8.22 17.19 17.90
C VAL A 218 6.81 17.70 17.63
N GLY A 219 6.68 18.74 16.82
CA GLY A 219 5.38 19.35 16.48
C GLY A 219 4.67 18.66 15.30
N ASP A 220 4.97 17.39 15.01
CA ASP A 220 4.49 16.64 13.85
C ASP A 220 3.20 15.84 14.11
N GLY A 221 2.55 16.01 15.28
CA GLY A 221 1.38 15.23 15.68
C GLY A 221 1.71 13.87 16.29
N SER A 222 2.99 13.53 16.49
CA SER A 222 3.37 12.35 17.25
C SER A 222 2.99 12.53 18.72
N THR A 223 2.22 11.59 19.26
CA THR A 223 1.75 11.63 20.65
C THR A 223 2.69 10.84 21.54
N PHE A 224 3.41 11.53 22.44
CA PHE A 224 4.17 10.88 23.50
C PHE A 224 3.21 10.37 24.61
N PRO A 225 3.37 9.16 25.17
CA PRO A 225 4.44 8.17 24.91
C PRO A 225 4.14 7.20 23.76
N ILE A 226 2.98 7.26 23.14
CA ILE A 226 2.58 6.34 22.08
C ILE A 226 2.22 7.10 20.82
N ALA A 227 2.86 6.74 19.71
CA ALA A 227 2.54 7.23 18.38
C ALA A 227 2.01 6.10 17.50
N LYS A 228 0.97 6.37 16.72
CA LYS A 228 0.59 5.52 15.59
C LYS A 228 1.46 5.86 14.40
N VAL A 229 2.04 4.85 13.80
CA VAL A 229 2.95 4.98 12.66
C VAL A 229 2.36 4.22 11.49
N LYS A 230 2.22 4.91 10.38
CA LYS A 230 1.86 4.31 9.10
C LYS A 230 3.13 4.16 8.27
N MET A 231 3.55 2.91 8.02
CA MET A 231 4.65 2.59 7.13
C MET A 231 4.10 2.17 5.78
N THR A 232 4.59 2.79 4.72
CA THR A 232 4.25 2.45 3.34
C THR A 232 5.43 1.79 2.67
N VAL A 233 5.16 0.66 2.03
CA VAL A 233 6.12 -0.12 1.26
C VAL A 233 5.84 0.07 -0.22
N TRP A 234 6.88 0.35 -0.98
CA TRP A 234 6.81 0.61 -2.41
C TRP A 234 7.70 -0.39 -3.16
N ASP A 235 7.24 -0.86 -4.29
CA ASP A 235 8.05 -1.61 -5.23
C ASP A 235 8.86 -0.68 -6.17
N LYS A 236 9.70 -1.28 -7.00
CA LYS A 236 10.45 -0.53 -8.03
C LYS A 236 9.53 0.13 -9.07
N ASN A 237 8.29 -0.30 -9.15
CA ASN A 237 7.26 0.25 -10.02
C ASN A 237 6.43 1.33 -9.35
N LEU A 238 6.78 1.70 -8.12
CA LEU A 238 6.07 2.68 -7.30
C LEU A 238 4.60 2.31 -7.02
N LEU A 239 4.28 1.02 -7.12
CA LEU A 239 3.07 0.50 -6.51
C LEU A 239 3.30 0.34 -5.02
N SER A 240 2.28 0.61 -4.22
CA SER A 240 2.44 0.64 -2.76
C SER A 240 1.26 0.07 -2.02
N ASP A 241 1.57 -0.46 -0.84
CA ASP A 241 0.61 -0.78 0.20
C ASP A 241 1.20 -0.39 1.55
N PHE A 242 0.41 -0.38 2.62
CA PHE A 242 0.83 0.12 3.92
C PHE A 242 0.36 -0.76 5.06
N CYS A 243 1.00 -0.59 6.21
CA CYS A 243 0.53 -1.10 7.48
C CYS A 243 0.64 -0.04 8.56
N GLU A 244 -0.19 -0.16 9.59
CA GLU A 244 -0.19 0.72 10.76
C GLU A 244 0.29 -0.05 11.98
N VAL A 245 1.23 0.55 12.71
CA VAL A 245 1.84 -0.01 13.91
C VAL A 245 1.94 1.03 15.01
N THR A 246 2.30 0.56 16.19
CA THR A 246 2.49 1.42 17.35
C THR A 246 3.97 1.61 17.65
N LEU A 247 4.38 2.85 17.86
CA LEU A 247 5.68 3.22 18.41
C LEU A 247 5.49 3.64 19.87
N THR A 248 6.15 2.94 20.79
CA THR A 248 6.22 3.32 22.19
C THR A 248 7.51 4.08 22.45
N LEU A 249 7.40 5.32 22.91
CA LEU A 249 8.52 6.18 23.25
C LEU A 249 8.78 6.13 24.75
N ILE A 250 10.02 5.86 25.14
CA ILE A 250 10.45 5.73 26.53
C ILE A 250 11.34 6.93 26.89
N ASP A 251 10.98 7.66 27.93
CA ASP A 251 11.80 8.76 28.43
C ASP A 251 12.61 8.32 29.67
N ASN A 252 13.76 7.70 29.44
CA ASN A 252 14.66 7.27 30.49
C ASN A 252 15.47 8.43 31.13
N GLN A 253 15.39 9.64 30.56
CA GLN A 253 16.25 10.76 30.93
C GLN A 253 15.48 11.98 31.42
N GLY A 254 14.15 11.90 31.53
CA GLY A 254 13.30 13.02 31.95
C GLY A 254 13.31 14.21 30.95
N ALA A 255 13.64 13.94 29.69
CA ALA A 255 13.76 14.96 28.66
C ALA A 255 12.42 15.56 28.25
N CYS A 256 11.34 14.81 28.44
CA CYS A 256 9.97 15.21 28.11
C CYS A 256 9.29 16.02 29.21
N GLY A 257 9.94 16.19 30.33
CA GLY A 257 9.38 16.82 31.52
C GLY A 257 8.44 15.88 32.26
N PRO A 258 7.83 16.32 33.37
CA PRO A 258 6.86 15.52 34.06
C PRO A 258 5.67 15.27 33.12
N THR A 259 5.52 14.04 32.67
CA THR A 259 4.29 13.60 32.02
C THR A 259 3.16 13.88 33.00
N SER A 260 2.06 14.51 32.55
CA SER A 260 0.88 14.68 33.38
C SER A 260 0.45 13.27 33.85
N GLN A 261 0.67 13.01 35.14
CA GLN A 261 0.39 11.73 35.74
C GLN A 261 -0.95 11.82 36.46
N VAL A 262 -1.70 10.78 36.35
CA VAL A 262 -2.98 10.61 37.09
C VAL A 262 -2.90 9.45 38.02
N VAL A 263 -3.89 9.37 38.88
CA VAL A 263 -4.11 8.22 39.78
C VAL A 263 -5.28 7.41 39.21
N ILE A 264 -5.07 6.13 38.97
CA ILE A 264 -6.16 5.19 38.69
C ILE A 264 -6.50 4.51 39.99
N GLY A 265 -7.72 4.66 40.45
CA GLY A 265 -8.18 4.04 41.67
C GLY A 265 -9.64 3.61 41.57
N GLY A 266 -10.02 2.73 42.45
CA GLY A 266 -11.39 2.19 42.51
C GLY A 266 -11.67 1.44 43.82
N ASN A 267 -12.86 0.85 43.88
CA ASN A 267 -13.31 0.01 44.98
C ASN A 267 -13.74 -1.35 44.42
N VAL A 268 -13.35 -2.41 45.11
CA VAL A 268 -13.80 -3.79 44.87
C VAL A 268 -14.68 -4.20 46.03
N SER A 269 -15.91 -4.55 45.73
CA SER A 269 -16.90 -4.93 46.75
C SER A 269 -17.67 -6.18 46.34
N THR A 270 -18.25 -6.84 47.33
CA THR A 270 -19.24 -7.90 47.10
C THR A 270 -20.53 -7.32 46.53
N GLU A 271 -21.44 -8.16 46.04
CA GLU A 271 -22.79 -7.76 45.64
C GLU A 271 -23.58 -7.09 46.76
N ALA A 272 -23.31 -7.41 48.02
CA ALA A 272 -23.87 -6.77 49.17
C ALA A 272 -23.24 -5.42 49.54
N GLY A 273 -22.27 -4.93 48.75
CA GLY A 273 -21.60 -3.65 48.96
C GLY A 273 -20.47 -3.65 49.98
N THR A 274 -20.09 -4.82 50.52
CA THR A 274 -18.97 -4.92 51.48
C THR A 274 -17.64 -4.91 50.74
N GLY A 275 -16.71 -4.02 51.12
CA GLY A 275 -15.38 -3.94 50.51
C GLY A 275 -14.59 -5.25 50.67
N LEU A 276 -13.88 -5.64 49.63
CA LEU A 276 -13.02 -6.82 49.59
C LEU A 276 -11.58 -6.42 49.85
N ALA A 277 -11.08 -6.75 51.05
CA ALA A 277 -9.67 -6.55 51.41
C ALA A 277 -8.77 -7.58 50.75
N LYS A 278 -7.49 -7.22 50.55
CA LYS A 278 -6.42 -8.10 50.04
C LYS A 278 -6.64 -8.69 48.63
N ALA A 279 -7.59 -8.17 47.86
CA ALA A 279 -7.67 -8.51 46.47
C ALA A 279 -6.42 -7.97 45.71
N GLU A 280 -5.72 -8.82 44.98
CA GLU A 280 -4.61 -8.40 44.10
C GLU A 280 -5.20 -7.68 42.90
N MET A 281 -4.76 -6.44 42.73
CA MET A 281 -5.14 -5.60 41.58
C MET A 281 -3.97 -5.54 40.62
N ILE A 282 -4.23 -5.81 39.35
CA ILE A 282 -3.23 -5.78 38.29
C ILE A 282 -3.64 -4.71 37.29
N LEU A 283 -2.76 -3.76 37.05
CA LEU A 283 -2.89 -2.74 36.02
C LEU A 283 -2.02 -3.15 34.83
N GLU A 284 -2.64 -3.49 33.71
CA GLU A 284 -1.98 -3.84 32.48
C GLU A 284 -1.98 -2.66 31.50
N SER A 285 -0.93 -2.55 30.72
CA SER A 285 -0.78 -1.58 29.64
C SER A 285 0.25 -2.11 28.64
N VAL A 286 0.33 -1.43 27.48
CA VAL A 286 1.37 -1.69 26.47
C VAL A 286 2.75 -1.13 26.85
N LEU A 287 2.84 -0.36 27.93
CA LEU A 287 4.10 0.21 28.41
C LEU A 287 5.00 -0.85 29.07
N PRO A 288 6.35 -0.75 28.91
CA PRO A 288 7.30 -1.78 29.37
C PRO A 288 7.29 -2.03 30.89
N GLU A 289 6.92 -1.04 31.69
CA GLU A 289 6.88 -1.11 33.16
C GLU A 289 5.60 -1.76 33.72
N TYR A 290 4.75 -2.27 32.84
CA TYR A 290 3.53 -2.98 33.19
C TYR A 290 3.68 -4.48 32.93
N PRO A 291 2.96 -5.35 33.66
CA PRO A 291 1.87 -5.04 34.60
C PRO A 291 2.36 -4.52 35.97
N ARG A 292 1.66 -3.52 36.53
CA ARG A 292 1.86 -3.06 37.90
C ARG A 292 0.84 -3.73 38.82
N LYS A 293 1.24 -4.00 40.07
CA LYS A 293 0.39 -4.68 41.05
C LYS A 293 0.23 -3.85 42.31
N THR A 294 -0.96 -3.94 42.90
CA THR A 294 -1.28 -3.42 44.24
C THR A 294 -2.32 -4.33 44.88
N THR A 295 -2.66 -4.08 46.15
CA THR A 295 -3.71 -4.83 46.86
C THR A 295 -4.76 -3.87 47.38
N THR A 296 -6.00 -4.33 47.48
CA THR A 296 -7.08 -3.56 48.14
C THR A 296 -6.89 -3.50 49.64
N ASN A 297 -7.25 -2.36 50.22
CA ASN A 297 -7.31 -2.19 51.67
C ASN A 297 -8.61 -2.82 52.29
N GLU A 298 -8.83 -2.68 53.61
CA GLU A 298 -10.00 -3.24 54.28
C GLU A 298 -11.35 -2.70 53.78
N ALA A 299 -11.36 -1.51 53.20
CA ALA A 299 -12.54 -0.93 52.57
C ALA A 299 -12.70 -1.34 51.08
N GLY A 300 -11.83 -2.23 50.57
CA GLY A 300 -11.84 -2.65 49.18
C GLY A 300 -11.23 -1.63 48.22
N MET A 301 -10.63 -0.53 48.71
CA MET A 301 -10.06 0.52 47.85
C MET A 301 -8.65 0.15 47.40
N TYR A 302 -8.33 0.52 46.13
CA TYR A 302 -6.99 0.42 45.57
C TYR A 302 -6.62 1.69 44.79
N THR A 303 -5.32 1.92 44.61
CA THR A 303 -4.79 3.01 43.81
C THR A 303 -3.51 2.61 43.12
N PHE A 304 -3.37 3.06 41.88
CA PHE A 304 -2.12 3.08 41.10
C PHE A 304 -1.74 4.55 40.88
N GLY A 305 -0.69 5.01 41.54
CA GLY A 305 -0.19 6.36 41.38
C GLY A 305 0.74 6.50 40.20
N ALA A 306 0.97 7.73 39.77
CA ALA A 306 1.90 8.08 38.67
C ALA A 306 1.66 7.29 37.39
N VAL A 307 0.41 7.26 36.93
CA VAL A 307 0.00 6.61 35.68
C VAL A 307 0.01 7.63 34.56
N PRO A 308 0.78 7.43 33.46
CA PRO A 308 0.82 8.35 32.33
C PRO A 308 -0.55 8.53 31.66
N ILE A 309 -0.86 9.74 31.21
CA ILE A 309 -2.09 10.03 30.44
C ILE A 309 -1.90 9.64 28.98
N GLY A 310 -2.99 9.27 28.29
CA GLY A 310 -3.00 9.01 26.84
C GLY A 310 -2.68 7.57 26.46
N VAL A 311 -2.74 6.66 27.42
CA VAL A 311 -2.52 5.21 27.23
C VAL A 311 -3.74 4.45 27.70
N ASP A 312 -4.06 3.34 27.05
CA ASP A 312 -5.11 2.44 27.47
C ASP A 312 -4.62 1.54 28.61
N TYR A 313 -5.45 1.39 29.64
CA TYR A 313 -5.18 0.57 30.79
C TYR A 313 -6.31 -0.43 31.04
N THR A 314 -5.93 -1.64 31.40
CA THR A 314 -6.86 -2.68 31.87
C THR A 314 -6.60 -3.00 33.32
N VAL A 315 -7.62 -2.89 34.16
CA VAL A 315 -7.54 -3.27 35.58
C VAL A 315 -8.17 -4.65 35.75
N LYS A 316 -7.43 -5.58 36.36
CA LYS A 316 -7.90 -6.92 36.72
C LYS A 316 -7.83 -7.10 38.22
N ALA A 317 -8.81 -7.80 38.78
CA ALA A 317 -8.86 -8.11 40.21
C ALA A 317 -8.78 -9.63 40.44
N TYR A 318 -7.96 -10.06 41.37
CA TYR A 318 -7.83 -11.45 41.78
C TYR A 318 -7.94 -11.57 43.31
N LEU A 319 -8.79 -12.48 43.79
CA LEU A 319 -8.89 -12.82 45.20
C LEU A 319 -8.95 -14.34 45.37
N ASN A 320 -7.87 -14.95 45.82
CA ASN A 320 -7.75 -16.40 45.96
C ASN A 320 -7.93 -16.92 47.40
N GLU A 321 -8.20 -16.04 48.38
CA GLU A 321 -8.27 -16.45 49.77
C GLU A 321 -9.63 -17.03 50.18
N ASN A 322 -10.67 -16.92 49.36
CA ASN A 322 -12.00 -17.44 49.69
C ASN A 322 -12.75 -17.99 48.46
N TYR A 323 -12.26 -19.08 47.92
CA TYR A 323 -12.83 -19.77 46.74
C TYR A 323 -14.19 -20.45 47.01
N LYS A 324 -14.71 -20.38 48.27
CA LYS A 324 -16.06 -20.81 48.61
C LYS A 324 -17.08 -19.68 48.64
N ASN A 325 -16.62 -18.44 48.58
CA ASN A 325 -17.50 -17.29 48.55
C ASN A 325 -18.19 -17.20 47.18
N GLY A 326 -19.50 -17.22 47.16
CA GLY A 326 -20.31 -17.25 45.95
C GLY A 326 -20.71 -18.66 45.49
N VAL A 327 -20.10 -19.73 46.02
CA VAL A 327 -20.53 -21.10 45.75
C VAL A 327 -21.75 -21.45 46.61
N ASN A 328 -22.86 -21.71 45.98
CA ASN A 328 -24.10 -22.08 46.61
C ASN A 328 -24.69 -23.37 45.99
N THR A 329 -25.80 -23.86 46.56
CA THR A 329 -26.42 -25.11 46.07
C THR A 329 -26.94 -25.02 44.65
N LEU A 330 -27.18 -23.82 44.11
CA LEU A 330 -27.60 -23.61 42.74
C LEU A 330 -26.47 -23.95 41.76
N ASP A 331 -25.23 -23.64 42.13
CA ASP A 331 -24.05 -23.97 41.32
C ASP A 331 -23.86 -25.47 41.18
N LEU A 332 -24.13 -26.21 42.25
CA LEU A 332 -24.12 -27.68 42.22
C LEU A 332 -25.21 -28.25 41.30
N VAL A 333 -26.40 -27.60 41.29
CA VAL A 333 -27.48 -28.01 40.36
C VAL A 333 -27.13 -27.71 38.93
N HIS A 334 -26.44 -26.58 38.64
CA HIS A 334 -25.99 -26.27 37.29
C HIS A 334 -24.91 -27.22 36.78
N ILE A 335 -23.96 -27.64 37.64
CA ILE A 335 -22.92 -28.61 37.31
C ILE A 335 -23.53 -30.01 37.03
N GLN A 336 -24.58 -30.40 37.79
CA GLN A 336 -25.26 -31.69 37.57
C GLN A 336 -26.12 -31.74 36.29
N ARG A 337 -26.43 -30.61 35.69
CA ARG A 337 -27.23 -30.52 34.43
C ARG A 337 -26.40 -30.54 33.17
N HIS A 338 -25.09 -30.50 33.27
CA HIS A 338 -24.13 -30.65 32.21
C HIS A 338 -23.40 -32.00 32.30
#